data_3f7ce5615be06dece8ff8b6aa2097939
#
_entry.id   3f7ce5615be06dece8ff8b6aa2097939
#
_cell.length_a   1.000
_cell.length_b   1.000
_cell.length_c   1.000
_cell.angle_alpha   90.00
_cell.angle_beta   90.00
_cell.angle_gamma   90.00
#
_symmetry.space_group_name_H-M   'P 1'
#
loop_
_entity.id
_entity.type
_entity.pdbx_description
1 polymer ?
#
loop_
_entity_poly.entity_id
_entity_poly.type
_entity_poly.pdbx_seq_one_letter_code
_entity_poly.pdbx_strand_id
1 'polypeptide(L)'
;TGGGASFSYDQDGAGVYGDLSYYKYAGHDVRKNHGFQANVGGYLPFYRGDRSSITGGVNVNYQDFDNNQNYFTYGFGGYFSPQSFFSISLPVRYAYASDLLEVKAGVAPGYQSYSQDQVNVYPTDPAAQAVLDGLKAQNSDVRSYYDSLSKTGFALSADGAIYYRVSPSTRVGGEMSINTFGSYDEFKSLIGIKQSLGGN
;
A
#
# COMPACT_ATOMS: atom_id res chain seq x y z
N THR A 1 12.44 -9.35 -10.81
CA THR A 1 12.54 -8.89 -12.19
C THR A 1 11.15 -8.63 -12.72
N GLY A 2 10.94 -7.51 -13.44
CA GLY A 2 9.62 -7.19 -13.99
C GLY A 2 9.64 -5.86 -14.72
N GLY A 3 8.48 -5.33 -15.02
CA GLY A 3 8.32 -4.04 -15.67
C GLY A 3 6.95 -3.45 -15.37
N GLY A 4 6.84 -2.17 -15.65
CA GLY A 4 5.58 -1.45 -15.50
C GLY A 4 5.54 -0.25 -16.41
N ALA A 5 4.36 0.32 -16.54
CA ALA A 5 4.10 1.55 -17.26
C ALA A 5 3.19 2.44 -16.40
N SER A 6 3.41 3.74 -16.49
CA SER A 6 2.56 4.73 -15.84
C SER A 6 2.24 5.87 -16.78
N PHE A 7 1.11 6.50 -16.55
CA PHE A 7 0.73 7.74 -17.22
C PHE A 7 0.14 8.70 -16.21
N SER A 8 0.26 9.98 -16.48
CA SER A 8 -0.45 11.04 -15.77
C SER A 8 -0.70 12.20 -16.71
N TYR A 9 -1.87 12.81 -16.58
CA TYR A 9 -2.24 14.00 -17.28
C TYR A 9 -2.96 14.95 -16.32
N ASP A 10 -2.52 16.19 -16.26
CA ASP A 10 -3.13 17.24 -15.45
C ASP A 10 -3.39 18.46 -16.33
N GLN A 11 -4.57 19.00 -16.20
CA GLN A 11 -4.95 20.27 -16.83
C GLN A 11 -5.78 21.07 -15.83
N ASP A 12 -5.34 22.28 -15.51
CA ASP A 12 -6.00 23.21 -14.61
C ASP A 12 -6.31 22.62 -13.22
N GLY A 13 -5.47 21.66 -12.77
CA GLY A 13 -5.57 20.96 -11.49
C GLY A 13 -6.64 19.88 -11.43
N ALA A 14 -7.28 19.56 -12.54
CA ALA A 14 -7.99 18.31 -12.74
C ALA A 14 -7.06 17.33 -13.45
N GLY A 15 -7.05 16.08 -13.04
CA GLY A 15 -6.14 15.12 -13.64
C GLY A 15 -6.62 13.69 -13.58
N VAL A 16 -5.99 12.90 -14.44
CA VAL A 16 -6.12 11.44 -14.46
C VAL A 16 -4.73 10.81 -14.40
N TYR A 17 -4.62 9.68 -13.77
CA TYR A 17 -3.38 8.93 -13.65
C TYR A 17 -3.65 7.44 -13.63
N GLY A 18 -2.63 6.68 -13.96
CA GLY A 18 -2.69 5.24 -13.82
C GLY A 18 -1.31 4.63 -13.93
N ASP A 19 -1.18 3.46 -13.35
CA ASP A 19 -0.02 2.60 -13.45
C ASP A 19 -0.43 1.15 -13.53
N LEU A 20 0.40 0.37 -14.19
CA LEU A 20 0.31 -1.07 -14.18
C LEU A 20 1.71 -1.66 -14.09
N SER A 21 1.83 -2.78 -13.41
CA SER A 21 3.11 -3.46 -13.26
C SER A 21 2.92 -4.96 -13.16
N TYR A 22 3.95 -5.68 -13.63
CA TYR A 22 4.06 -7.12 -13.48
C TYR A 22 5.49 -7.46 -13.03
N TYR A 23 5.60 -8.17 -11.91
CA TYR A 23 6.87 -8.52 -11.32
C TYR A 23 6.94 -10.00 -10.96
N LYS A 24 8.14 -10.57 -11.17
CA LYS A 24 8.55 -11.86 -10.63
C LYS A 24 9.35 -11.63 -9.36
N TYR A 25 8.90 -12.22 -8.30
CA TYR A 25 9.55 -12.22 -6.99
C TYR A 25 10.28 -13.55 -6.78
N ALA A 26 11.56 -13.49 -6.44
CA ALA A 26 12.37 -14.66 -6.15
C ALA A 26 13.34 -14.32 -5.03
N GLY A 27 13.45 -15.19 -4.04
CA GLY A 27 14.35 -15.08 -2.91
C GLY A 27 15.02 -16.44 -2.64
N HIS A 28 16.00 -16.46 -1.74
CA HIS A 28 16.59 -17.70 -1.22
C HIS A 28 15.61 -18.34 -0.24
N ASP A 29 15.33 -19.62 -0.41
CA ASP A 29 14.39 -20.41 0.41
C ASP A 29 12.96 -19.84 0.52
N VAL A 30 12.58 -18.98 -0.42
CA VAL A 30 11.24 -18.39 -0.51
C VAL A 30 10.55 -18.92 -1.79
N ARG A 31 9.28 -19.27 -1.67
CA ARG A 31 8.47 -19.67 -2.83
C ARG A 31 8.43 -18.53 -3.87
N LYS A 32 8.79 -18.83 -5.11
CA LYS A 32 8.69 -17.87 -6.22
C LYS A 32 7.25 -17.42 -6.41
N ASN A 33 7.08 -16.16 -6.80
CA ASN A 33 5.77 -15.57 -7.02
C ASN A 33 5.79 -14.64 -8.26
N HIS A 34 4.64 -14.43 -8.86
CA HIS A 34 4.42 -13.36 -9.81
C HIS A 34 3.28 -12.50 -9.29
N GLY A 35 3.32 -11.22 -9.59
CA GLY A 35 2.28 -10.29 -9.18
C GLY A 35 1.98 -9.29 -10.29
N PHE A 36 0.71 -9.13 -10.60
CA PHE A 36 0.17 -8.06 -11.40
C PHE A 36 -0.48 -7.02 -10.50
N GLN A 37 -0.22 -5.76 -10.76
CA GLN A 37 -0.82 -4.64 -10.05
C GLN A 37 -1.23 -3.57 -11.05
N ALA A 38 -2.41 -3.01 -10.85
CA ALA A 38 -2.94 -1.92 -11.64
C ALA A 38 -3.61 -0.90 -10.73
N ASN A 39 -3.37 0.38 -11.00
CA ASN A 39 -3.98 1.48 -10.30
C ASN A 39 -4.43 2.54 -11.31
N VAL A 40 -5.62 3.08 -11.13
CA VAL A 40 -6.15 4.16 -11.96
C VAL A 40 -6.96 5.11 -11.10
N GLY A 41 -6.82 6.39 -11.37
CA GLY A 41 -7.57 7.41 -10.65
C GLY A 41 -7.72 8.71 -11.41
N GLY A 42 -8.56 9.56 -10.86
CA GLY A 42 -8.75 10.93 -11.35
C GLY A 42 -9.15 11.84 -10.20
N TYR A 43 -8.88 13.12 -10.35
CA TYR A 43 -9.19 14.15 -9.36
C TYR A 43 -9.61 15.46 -10.01
N LEU A 44 -10.37 16.21 -9.25
CA LEU A 44 -10.86 17.54 -9.61
C LEU A 44 -10.54 18.54 -8.49
N PRO A 45 -10.27 19.82 -8.80
CA PRO A 45 -10.15 20.86 -7.80
C PRO A 45 -11.55 21.28 -7.32
N PHE A 46 -11.81 21.13 -6.03
CA PHE A 46 -13.05 21.64 -5.40
C PHE A 46 -12.90 23.07 -4.91
N TYR A 47 -11.67 23.43 -4.55
CA TYR A 47 -11.32 24.78 -4.13
C TYR A 47 -9.87 25.09 -4.49
N ARG A 48 -9.62 26.31 -4.96
CA ARG A 48 -8.30 26.86 -5.21
C ARG A 48 -8.26 28.34 -4.81
N GLY A 49 -7.51 28.64 -3.77
CA GLY A 49 -7.19 29.99 -3.34
C GLY A 49 -5.69 30.26 -3.51
N ASP A 50 -5.24 31.46 -3.13
CA ASP A 50 -3.85 31.90 -3.30
C ASP A 50 -2.85 31.02 -2.55
N ARG A 51 -3.24 30.48 -1.38
CA ARG A 51 -2.37 29.71 -0.49
C ARG A 51 -2.88 28.32 -0.16
N SER A 52 -4.11 28.00 -0.56
CA SER A 52 -4.71 26.71 -0.22
C SER A 52 -5.52 26.13 -1.36
N SER A 53 -5.57 24.81 -1.40
CA SER A 53 -6.36 24.05 -2.36
C SER A 53 -7.01 22.83 -1.71
N ILE A 54 -8.17 22.45 -2.24
CA ILE A 54 -8.82 21.17 -1.94
C ILE A 54 -9.07 20.47 -3.26
N THR A 55 -8.61 19.23 -3.35
CA THR A 55 -8.91 18.33 -4.47
C THR A 55 -9.65 17.11 -3.96
N GLY A 56 -10.51 16.57 -4.77
CA GLY A 56 -11.17 15.31 -4.49
C GLY A 56 -11.24 14.44 -5.73
N GLY A 57 -11.35 13.14 -5.55
CA GLY A 57 -11.26 12.24 -6.69
C GLY A 57 -11.79 10.84 -6.41
N VAL A 58 -11.47 9.96 -7.34
CA VAL A 58 -11.70 8.52 -7.23
C VAL A 58 -10.42 7.80 -7.59
N ASN A 59 -10.16 6.71 -6.88
CA ASN A 59 -9.06 5.80 -7.16
C ASN A 59 -9.56 4.35 -7.12
N VAL A 60 -9.09 3.55 -8.07
CA VAL A 60 -9.34 2.11 -8.16
C VAL A 60 -8.00 1.40 -8.20
N ASN A 61 -7.87 0.37 -7.38
CA ASN A 61 -6.67 -0.46 -7.31
C ASN A 61 -7.04 -1.94 -7.48
N TYR A 62 -6.24 -2.67 -8.26
CA TYR A 62 -6.33 -4.11 -8.46
C TYR A 62 -4.97 -4.75 -8.27
N GLN A 63 -4.93 -5.90 -7.57
CA GLN A 63 -3.73 -6.71 -7.41
C GLN A 63 -4.08 -8.19 -7.50
N ASP A 64 -3.18 -8.97 -8.10
CA ASP A 64 -3.31 -10.41 -8.26
C ASP A 64 -1.91 -11.04 -8.17
N PHE A 65 -1.76 -12.05 -7.32
CA PHE A 65 -0.51 -12.79 -7.15
C PHE A 65 -0.77 -14.28 -7.32
N ASP A 66 0.19 -15.00 -7.94
CA ASP A 66 0.08 -16.45 -8.13
C ASP A 66 -0.02 -17.22 -6.81
N ASN A 67 0.64 -16.73 -5.75
CA ASN A 67 0.77 -17.44 -4.48
C ASN A 67 0.65 -16.52 -3.27
N ASN A 68 -0.03 -17.00 -2.23
CA ASN A 68 -0.08 -16.35 -0.93
C ASN A 68 1.31 -16.42 -0.24
N GLN A 69 1.92 -15.26 -0.01
CA GLN A 69 3.23 -15.06 0.62
C GLN A 69 3.15 -14.22 1.90
N ASN A 70 1.95 -14.07 2.47
CA ASN A 70 1.64 -13.09 3.53
C ASN A 70 2.17 -13.47 4.93
N TYR A 71 2.92 -14.55 5.07
CA TYR A 71 3.39 -15.03 6.37
C TYR A 71 4.88 -14.72 6.57
N PHE A 72 5.28 -14.49 7.85
CA PHE A 72 6.65 -14.23 8.26
C PHE A 72 7.32 -15.51 8.80
N THR A 73 7.14 -16.63 8.10
CA THR A 73 7.67 -17.94 8.45
C THR A 73 8.50 -18.49 7.30
N TYR A 74 9.21 -19.62 7.55
CA TYR A 74 10.08 -20.25 6.55
C TYR A 74 9.33 -20.54 5.24
N GLY A 75 9.95 -20.18 4.13
CA GLY A 75 9.40 -20.38 2.78
C GLY A 75 8.52 -19.27 2.26
N PHE A 76 8.18 -18.27 3.09
CA PHE A 76 7.33 -17.14 2.72
C PHE A 76 8.13 -15.83 2.54
N GLY A 77 7.56 -14.92 1.76
CA GLY A 77 8.16 -13.61 1.49
C GLY A 77 7.79 -12.53 2.50
N GLY A 78 6.77 -12.74 3.33
CA GLY A 78 6.32 -11.79 4.34
C GLY A 78 5.69 -10.50 3.79
N TYR A 79 5.01 -10.56 2.66
CA TYR A 79 4.34 -9.41 2.05
C TYR A 79 2.89 -9.75 1.66
N PHE A 80 2.04 -8.75 1.65
CA PHE A 80 0.66 -8.89 1.21
C PHE A 80 0.61 -9.29 -0.27
N SER A 81 0.10 -10.48 -0.54
CA SER A 81 0.06 -11.11 -1.86
C SER A 81 -1.26 -11.85 -2.06
N PRO A 82 -2.36 -11.10 -2.22
CA PRO A 82 -3.68 -11.69 -2.46
C PRO A 82 -3.75 -12.31 -3.86
N GLN A 83 -4.54 -13.37 -4.00
CA GLN A 83 -4.88 -13.97 -5.29
C GLN A 83 -6.01 -13.20 -6.00
N SER A 84 -6.61 -12.26 -5.29
CA SER A 84 -7.45 -11.21 -5.83
C SER A 84 -7.55 -10.08 -4.81
N PHE A 85 -7.26 -8.85 -5.20
CA PHE A 85 -7.52 -7.65 -4.42
C PHE A 85 -8.13 -6.59 -5.34
N PHE A 86 -9.21 -6.02 -4.89
CA PHE A 86 -9.85 -4.87 -5.52
C PHE A 86 -10.19 -3.83 -4.46
N SER A 87 -9.93 -2.57 -4.74
CA SER A 87 -10.43 -1.48 -3.92
C SER A 87 -10.84 -0.28 -4.75
N ILE A 88 -11.82 0.46 -4.21
CA ILE A 88 -12.22 1.77 -4.70
C ILE A 88 -12.20 2.73 -3.52
N SER A 89 -11.64 3.93 -3.70
CA SER A 89 -11.58 4.96 -2.68
C SER A 89 -11.90 6.34 -3.24
N LEU A 90 -12.27 7.25 -2.33
CA LEU A 90 -12.64 8.64 -2.62
C LEU A 90 -11.65 9.57 -1.92
N PRO A 91 -10.45 9.78 -2.50
CA PRO A 91 -9.46 10.65 -1.90
C PRO A 91 -9.90 12.12 -1.91
N VAL A 92 -9.74 12.77 -0.76
CA VAL A 92 -9.83 14.23 -0.60
C VAL A 92 -8.50 14.71 -0.04
N ARG A 93 -7.90 15.70 -0.67
CA ARG A 93 -6.61 16.26 -0.28
C ARG A 93 -6.74 17.77 -0.07
N TYR A 94 -6.17 18.23 1.04
CA TYR A 94 -5.97 19.62 1.36
C TYR A 94 -4.49 19.97 1.30
N ALA A 95 -4.16 21.09 0.70
CA ALA A 95 -2.82 21.66 0.72
C ALA A 95 -2.89 23.14 1.08
N TYR A 96 -1.97 23.58 1.93
CA TYR A 96 -1.74 24.97 2.29
C TYR A 96 -0.25 25.26 2.23
N ALA A 97 0.13 26.38 1.62
CA ALA A 97 1.50 26.86 1.59
C ALA A 97 1.58 28.37 1.76
N SER A 98 2.41 28.79 2.70
CA SER A 98 2.82 30.18 2.90
C SER A 98 4.35 30.26 2.96
N ASP A 99 4.89 31.45 3.14
CA ASP A 99 6.33 31.66 3.29
C ASP A 99 6.92 30.89 4.49
N LEU A 100 6.14 30.69 5.53
CA LEU A 100 6.58 30.07 6.80
C LEU A 100 6.04 28.66 7.02
N LEU A 101 4.86 28.32 6.48
CA LEU A 101 4.14 27.12 6.85
C LEU A 101 3.68 26.36 5.60
N GLU A 102 3.95 25.06 5.57
CA GLU A 102 3.40 24.11 4.60
C GLU A 102 2.59 23.05 5.38
N VAL A 103 1.32 22.86 4.98
CA VAL A 103 0.44 21.82 5.53
C VAL A 103 -0.15 21.02 4.39
N LYS A 104 -0.11 19.70 4.53
CA LYS A 104 -0.82 18.77 3.64
C LYS A 104 -1.64 17.83 4.50
N ALA A 105 -2.84 17.53 4.07
CA ALA A 105 -3.68 16.52 4.70
C ALA A 105 -4.44 15.76 3.61
N GLY A 106 -4.57 14.48 3.77
CA GLY A 106 -5.31 13.60 2.89
C GLY A 106 -6.19 12.64 3.67
N VAL A 107 -7.35 12.32 3.11
CA VAL A 107 -8.21 11.24 3.59
C VAL A 107 -8.80 10.53 2.38
N ALA A 108 -8.81 9.21 2.40
CA ALA A 108 -9.34 8.38 1.34
C ALA A 108 -10.17 7.23 1.93
N PRO A 109 -11.44 7.49 2.30
CA PRO A 109 -12.36 6.41 2.62
C PRO A 109 -12.61 5.56 1.39
N GLY A 110 -12.78 4.25 1.59
CA GLY A 110 -13.00 3.34 0.48
C GLY A 110 -13.61 2.01 0.89
N TYR A 111 -13.71 1.17 -0.09
CA TYR A 111 -14.23 -0.19 0.06
C TYR A 111 -13.27 -1.15 -0.62
N GLN A 112 -13.01 -2.28 0.00
CA GLN A 112 -12.08 -3.29 -0.50
C GLN A 112 -12.68 -4.68 -0.45
N SER A 113 -12.20 -5.53 -1.34
CA SER A 113 -12.45 -6.98 -1.32
C SER A 113 -11.16 -7.69 -1.71
N TYR A 114 -10.75 -8.69 -0.94
CA TYR A 114 -9.62 -9.52 -1.30
C TYR A 114 -9.79 -10.96 -0.85
N SER A 115 -9.08 -11.86 -1.52
CA SER A 115 -8.95 -13.25 -1.16
C SER A 115 -7.50 -13.69 -1.13
N GLN A 116 -7.20 -14.60 -0.22
CA GLN A 116 -5.92 -15.29 -0.08
C GLN A 116 -6.18 -16.79 -0.04
N ASP A 117 -5.47 -17.55 -0.87
CA ASP A 117 -5.61 -18.98 -0.91
C ASP A 117 -4.96 -19.65 0.30
N GLN A 118 -5.47 -20.83 0.63
CA GLN A 118 -4.82 -21.73 1.57
C GLN A 118 -3.41 -22.05 1.10
N VAL A 119 -2.47 -22.14 2.04
CA VAL A 119 -1.08 -22.49 1.73
C VAL A 119 -0.48 -23.36 2.84
N ASN A 120 0.39 -24.30 2.46
CA ASN A 120 1.12 -25.15 3.38
C ASN A 120 2.03 -24.34 4.32
N VAL A 121 2.25 -24.82 5.55
CA VAL A 121 3.17 -24.19 6.52
C VAL A 121 4.62 -24.20 6.01
N TYR A 122 5.03 -25.27 5.30
CA TYR A 122 6.35 -25.39 4.67
C TYR A 122 6.21 -25.41 3.13
N PRO A 123 5.99 -24.26 2.46
CA PRO A 123 5.67 -24.23 1.03
C PRO A 123 6.86 -24.58 0.14
N THR A 124 8.10 -24.57 0.66
CA THR A 124 9.34 -24.85 -0.07
C THR A 124 10.07 -26.11 0.44
N ASP A 125 9.56 -26.77 1.48
CA ASP A 125 10.14 -28.00 2.04
C ASP A 125 9.06 -29.10 2.12
N PRO A 126 8.93 -29.92 1.06
CA PRO A 126 7.97 -31.03 1.05
C PRO A 126 8.21 -32.09 2.13
N ALA A 127 9.48 -32.28 2.57
CA ALA A 127 9.81 -33.28 3.60
C ALA A 127 9.31 -32.82 4.98
N ALA A 128 9.58 -31.56 5.33
CA ALA A 128 9.04 -30.96 6.56
C ALA A 128 7.51 -30.91 6.55
N GLN A 129 6.91 -30.58 5.40
CA GLN A 129 5.47 -30.58 5.24
C GLN A 129 4.85 -31.96 5.46
N ALA A 130 5.45 -33.03 4.90
CA ALA A 130 4.96 -34.39 5.06
C ALA A 130 4.99 -34.86 6.53
N VAL A 131 6.03 -34.46 7.28
CA VAL A 131 6.11 -34.74 8.73
C VAL A 131 4.97 -34.03 9.47
N LEU A 132 4.74 -32.77 9.14
CA LEU A 132 3.67 -31.95 9.77
C LEU A 132 2.27 -32.49 9.45
N ASP A 133 2.04 -32.94 8.22
CA ASP A 133 0.79 -33.59 7.80
C ASP A 133 0.56 -34.92 8.54
N GLY A 134 1.63 -35.71 8.76
CA GLY A 134 1.58 -36.94 9.56
C GLY A 134 1.22 -36.67 11.03
N LEU A 135 1.77 -35.59 11.61
CA LEU A 135 1.42 -35.17 12.97
C LEU A 135 -0.03 -34.67 13.04
N LYS A 136 -0.50 -33.93 12.05
CA LYS A 136 -1.90 -33.50 11.96
C LYS A 136 -2.87 -34.66 11.87
N ALA A 137 -2.52 -35.70 11.15
CA ALA A 137 -3.34 -36.92 11.05
C ALA A 137 -3.50 -37.66 12.42
N GLN A 138 -2.55 -37.48 13.33
CA GLN A 138 -2.58 -38.05 14.70
C GLN A 138 -3.20 -37.08 15.72
N ASN A 139 -3.11 -35.77 15.47
CA ASN A 139 -3.62 -34.74 16.36
C ASN A 139 -4.20 -33.59 15.54
N SER A 140 -5.51 -33.42 15.61
CA SER A 140 -6.26 -32.34 14.89
C SER A 140 -5.83 -30.92 15.25
N ASP A 141 -5.23 -30.72 16.42
CA ASP A 141 -4.80 -29.40 16.89
C ASP A 141 -3.52 -28.91 16.19
N VAL A 142 -2.82 -29.82 15.50
CA VAL A 142 -1.63 -29.49 14.71
C VAL A 142 -2.07 -28.75 13.45
N ARG A 143 -1.52 -27.56 13.22
CA ARG A 143 -1.73 -26.79 12.00
C ARG A 143 -0.69 -27.20 10.94
N SER A 144 -1.13 -27.73 9.81
CA SER A 144 -0.27 -28.08 8.67
C SER A 144 -0.42 -27.15 7.48
N TYR A 145 -1.39 -26.27 7.52
CA TYR A 145 -1.63 -25.22 6.50
C TYR A 145 -2.19 -23.96 7.16
N TYR A 146 -2.05 -22.85 6.46
CA TYR A 146 -2.76 -21.61 6.73
C TYR A 146 -4.02 -21.58 5.89
N ASP A 147 -5.16 -21.32 6.51
CA ASP A 147 -6.46 -21.32 5.86
C ASP A 147 -6.58 -20.21 4.81
N SER A 148 -7.44 -20.42 3.83
CA SER A 148 -7.86 -19.38 2.92
C SER A 148 -8.60 -18.28 3.68
N LEU A 149 -8.46 -17.05 3.22
CA LEU A 149 -9.11 -15.87 3.79
C LEU A 149 -9.78 -15.07 2.68
N SER A 150 -11.03 -14.69 2.91
CA SER A 150 -11.70 -13.66 2.11
C SER A 150 -12.21 -12.56 3.03
N LYS A 151 -11.93 -11.31 2.67
CA LYS A 151 -12.38 -10.14 3.44
C LYS A 151 -12.93 -9.09 2.49
N THR A 152 -14.08 -8.56 2.85
CA THR A 152 -14.75 -7.48 2.13
C THR A 152 -15.25 -6.47 3.15
N GLY A 153 -15.02 -5.18 2.92
CA GLY A 153 -15.46 -4.15 3.86
C GLY A 153 -14.87 -2.78 3.61
N PHE A 154 -15.19 -1.87 4.51
CA PHE A 154 -14.63 -0.51 4.48
C PHE A 154 -13.14 -0.51 4.82
N ALA A 155 -12.43 0.41 4.20
CA ALA A 155 -11.05 0.73 4.48
C ALA A 155 -10.84 2.23 4.44
N LEU A 156 -9.80 2.70 5.13
CA LEU A 156 -9.46 4.11 5.24
C LEU A 156 -7.96 4.28 5.08
N SER A 157 -7.57 5.25 4.27
CA SER A 157 -6.22 5.83 4.32
C SER A 157 -6.34 7.30 4.72
N ALA A 158 -5.45 7.75 5.62
CA ALA A 158 -5.33 9.17 5.94
C ALA A 158 -3.86 9.53 6.16
N ASP A 159 -3.48 10.71 5.71
CA ASP A 159 -2.13 11.24 5.85
C ASP A 159 -2.16 12.73 6.21
N GLY A 160 -1.11 13.17 6.90
CA GLY A 160 -0.91 14.57 7.24
C GLY A 160 0.56 14.91 7.32
N ALA A 161 0.90 16.13 6.90
CA ALA A 161 2.24 16.68 7.01
C ALA A 161 2.16 18.17 7.39
N ILE A 162 3.04 18.59 8.27
CA ILE A 162 3.21 20.00 8.65
C ILE A 162 4.71 20.32 8.70
N TYR A 163 5.11 21.39 8.03
CA TYR A 163 6.50 21.87 8.04
C TYR A 163 6.53 23.38 8.22
N TYR A 164 7.33 23.81 9.21
CA TYR A 164 7.58 25.21 9.48
C TYR A 164 8.99 25.60 8.99
N ARG A 165 9.11 26.71 8.30
CA ARG A 165 10.37 27.25 7.79
C ARG A 165 11.07 28.03 8.90
N VAL A 166 12.19 27.50 9.36
CA VAL A 166 13.04 28.12 10.41
C VAL A 166 14.18 28.97 9.81
N SER A 167 14.52 28.72 8.54
CA SER A 167 15.47 29.54 7.75
C SER A 167 15.11 29.44 6.25
N PRO A 168 15.72 30.27 5.37
CA PRO A 168 15.48 30.18 3.91
C PRO A 168 15.67 28.79 3.32
N SER A 169 16.59 28.00 3.89
CA SER A 169 16.95 26.66 3.41
C SER A 169 16.48 25.51 4.32
N THR A 170 15.88 25.82 5.49
CA THR A 170 15.58 24.79 6.49
C THR A 170 14.12 24.80 6.90
N ARG A 171 13.48 23.63 6.88
CA ARG A 171 12.14 23.39 7.42
C ARG A 171 12.19 22.29 8.44
N VAL A 172 11.42 22.45 9.53
CA VAL A 172 11.25 21.46 10.59
C VAL A 172 9.78 21.08 10.66
N GLY A 173 9.49 19.80 10.82
CA GLY A 173 8.10 19.35 10.86
C GLY A 173 7.96 17.86 11.06
N GLY A 174 6.78 17.37 10.72
CA GLY A 174 6.47 15.96 10.85
C GLY A 174 5.39 15.51 9.86
N GLU A 175 5.31 14.23 9.73
CA GLU A 175 4.35 13.53 8.87
C GLU A 175 3.75 12.38 9.67
N MET A 176 2.48 12.07 9.41
CA MET A 176 1.80 10.89 9.94
C MET A 176 0.90 10.30 8.88
N SER A 177 0.72 8.98 8.93
CA SER A 177 -0.25 8.29 8.10
C SER A 177 -0.82 7.06 8.78
N ILE A 178 -2.05 6.75 8.43
CA ILE A 178 -2.73 5.50 8.74
C ILE A 178 -3.23 4.88 7.45
N ASN A 179 -3.24 3.55 7.39
CA ASN A 179 -3.80 2.81 6.26
C ASN A 179 -4.38 1.49 6.74
N THR A 180 -5.63 1.22 6.37
CA THR A 180 -6.33 -0.03 6.69
C THR A 180 -6.71 -0.84 5.44
N PHE A 181 -6.20 -0.45 4.27
CA PHE A 181 -6.32 -1.26 3.07
C PHE A 181 -5.35 -2.44 3.11
N GLY A 182 -5.83 -3.61 2.70
CA GLY A 182 -5.06 -4.84 2.74
C GLY A 182 -5.37 -5.72 3.95
N SER A 183 -4.41 -6.52 4.36
CA SER A 183 -4.58 -7.53 5.40
C SER A 183 -4.19 -7.06 6.81
N TYR A 184 -3.56 -5.91 6.95
CA TYR A 184 -3.12 -5.34 8.23
C TYR A 184 -3.25 -3.83 8.25
N ASP A 185 -3.38 -3.29 9.45
CA ASP A 185 -3.42 -1.84 9.67
C ASP A 185 -2.00 -1.31 9.82
N GLU A 186 -1.73 -0.20 9.17
CA GLU A 186 -0.43 0.48 9.22
C GLU A 186 -0.56 1.87 9.84
N PHE A 187 0.35 2.20 10.74
CA PHE A 187 0.56 3.55 11.24
C PHE A 187 2.01 3.95 11.06
N LYS A 188 2.25 5.13 10.49
CA LYS A 188 3.58 5.73 10.35
C LYS A 188 3.60 7.11 10.95
N SER A 189 4.71 7.47 11.60
CA SER A 189 4.98 8.84 12.03
C SER A 189 6.46 9.16 11.82
N LEU A 190 6.73 10.38 11.41
CA LEU A 190 8.07 10.91 11.18
C LEU A 190 8.15 12.33 11.72
N ILE A 191 9.23 12.64 12.43
CA ILE A 191 9.65 14.01 12.73
C ILE A 191 10.99 14.23 12.05
N GLY A 192 11.15 15.34 11.36
CA GLY A 192 12.35 15.56 10.56
C GLY A 192 12.65 17.00 10.21
N ILE A 193 13.82 17.16 9.62
CA ILE A 193 14.32 18.43 9.11
C ILE A 193 14.53 18.25 7.60
N LYS A 194 13.94 19.16 6.81
CA LYS A 194 14.18 19.27 5.37
C LYS A 194 15.16 20.41 5.11
N GLN A 195 16.34 20.09 4.55
CA GLN A 195 17.40 21.04 4.23
C GLN A 195 17.59 21.12 2.71
N SER A 196 17.44 22.31 2.13
CA SER A 196 17.84 22.54 0.73
C SER A 196 19.34 22.79 0.67
N LEU A 197 20.06 21.95 -0.05
CA LEU A 197 21.51 22.05 -0.26
C LEU A 197 21.75 22.65 -1.65
N GLY A 198 22.11 23.95 -1.70
CA GLY A 198 22.52 24.63 -2.92
C GLY A 198 21.38 25.01 -3.85
N GLY A 199 21.32 26.29 -4.14
CA GLY A 199 20.45 26.94 -5.08
C GLY A 199 20.38 28.43 -4.76
N ASN A 200 21.32 29.18 -5.31
CA ASN A 200 21.12 30.61 -5.52
C ASN A 200 20.22 30.80 -6.70
#